data_9f3786ada965930d9cc7df160982d449
#
_entry.id   9f3786ada965930d9cc7df160982d449
#
_cell.length_a   1.000
_cell.length_b   1.000
_cell.length_c   1.000
_cell.angle_alpha   90.00
_cell.angle_beta   90.00
_cell.angle_gamma   90.00
#
_symmetry.space_group_name_H-M   'P 1'
#
loop_
_entity.id
_entity.type
_entity.pdbx_description
1 polymer ?
#
loop_
_entity_poly.entity_id
_entity_poly.type
_entity_poly.pdbx_seq_one_letter_code
_entity_poly.pdbx_strand_id
1 'polypeptide(L)'
;MKIFNTMTRRKEEFVPVEEGKVKMYVCGPTVYNFIHIGNARPMIVFDTVRRYFEYKGYDVNYVSNFTDVDDKIINKAIEEHVSADEISKRYIEECKKDMEGMNIKPATKNPLATEEICGMVEMIRQLIDKGYAYEKNGTVYFRTRKFEEYGKLSHKNLDDLRSGNRTLLVSGEDEKEDPLDFVLW
;
A
#
# COMPACT_ATOMS: atom_id res chain seq x y z
N MET A 1 -22.71 13.74 0.28
CA MET A 1 -21.89 13.35 -0.91
C MET A 1 -21.91 11.84 -1.05
N LYS A 2 -22.12 11.33 -2.27
CA LYS A 2 -22.14 9.86 -2.50
C LYS A 2 -20.84 9.37 -3.08
N ILE A 3 -20.28 8.31 -2.47
CA ILE A 3 -19.06 7.64 -2.91
C ILE A 3 -19.39 6.17 -3.20
N PHE A 4 -18.74 5.61 -4.21
CA PHE A 4 -18.85 4.17 -4.48
C PHE A 4 -18.11 3.39 -3.40
N ASN A 5 -18.82 2.51 -2.71
CA ASN A 5 -18.27 1.61 -1.72
C ASN A 5 -18.02 0.24 -2.34
N THR A 6 -16.77 -0.18 -2.39
CA THR A 6 -16.38 -1.48 -2.96
C THR A 6 -16.98 -2.64 -2.17
N MET A 7 -17.12 -2.51 -0.86
CA MET A 7 -17.71 -3.54 0.02
C MET A 7 -19.17 -3.83 -0.35
N THR A 8 -19.98 -2.78 -0.59
CA THR A 8 -21.42 -2.93 -0.88
C THR A 8 -21.73 -2.90 -2.38
N ARG A 9 -20.72 -2.54 -3.23
CA ARG A 9 -20.85 -2.31 -4.67
C ARG A 9 -21.91 -1.26 -5.06
N ARG A 10 -22.12 -0.29 -4.19
CA ARG A 10 -23.13 0.79 -4.38
C ARG A 10 -22.55 2.15 -4.14
N LYS A 11 -23.17 3.17 -4.72
CA LYS A 11 -22.93 4.56 -4.33
C LYS A 11 -23.75 4.88 -3.07
N GLU A 12 -23.07 5.18 -1.98
CA GLU A 12 -23.65 5.44 -0.67
C GLU A 12 -23.30 6.84 -0.20
N GLU A 13 -24.11 7.39 0.69
CA GLU A 13 -23.76 8.64 1.38
C GLU A 13 -22.46 8.43 2.17
N PHE A 14 -21.54 9.37 1.99
CA PHE A 14 -20.31 9.38 2.78
C PHE A 14 -20.64 9.80 4.21
N VAL A 15 -20.34 8.92 5.16
CA VAL A 15 -20.43 9.18 6.60
C VAL A 15 -19.02 9.10 7.16
N PRO A 16 -18.45 10.19 7.68
CA PRO A 16 -17.13 10.18 8.28
C PRO A 16 -17.14 9.38 9.59
N VAL A 17 -16.02 8.72 9.91
CA VAL A 17 -15.82 8.01 11.18
C VAL A 17 -15.82 9.00 12.37
N GLU A 18 -15.33 10.21 12.14
CA GLU A 18 -15.29 11.30 13.10
C GLU A 18 -15.94 12.53 12.45
N GLU A 19 -16.91 13.12 13.12
CA GLU A 19 -17.66 14.25 12.58
C GLU A 19 -16.74 15.41 12.18
N GLY A 20 -16.97 15.96 10.99
CA GLY A 20 -16.16 17.05 10.44
C GLY A 20 -14.76 16.65 9.94
N LYS A 21 -14.34 15.39 10.09
CA LYS A 21 -13.00 14.94 9.70
C LYS A 21 -13.04 13.83 8.64
N VAL A 22 -12.11 13.89 7.71
CA VAL A 22 -11.88 12.83 6.70
C VAL A 22 -10.46 12.32 6.81
N LYS A 23 -10.32 11.03 7.03
CA LYS A 23 -9.03 10.33 7.00
C LYS A 23 -8.94 9.54 5.71
N MET A 24 -7.99 9.94 4.85
CA MET A 24 -7.76 9.32 3.54
C MET A 24 -6.37 8.70 3.49
N TYR A 25 -6.29 7.47 3.02
CA TYR A 25 -5.03 6.84 2.63
C TYR A 25 -5.09 6.46 1.16
N VAL A 26 -4.06 6.87 0.43
CA VAL A 26 -3.88 6.51 -0.98
C VAL A 26 -2.48 5.94 -1.14
N CYS A 27 -2.37 4.72 -1.65
CA CYS A 27 -1.10 4.08 -1.88
C CYS A 27 -0.25 4.92 -2.86
N GLY A 28 0.97 5.23 -2.44
CA GLY A 28 1.93 5.99 -3.23
C GLY A 28 2.79 5.12 -4.15
N PRO A 29 3.72 5.73 -4.89
CA PRO A 29 4.56 5.02 -5.84
C PRO A 29 5.73 4.30 -5.16
N THR A 30 6.28 3.28 -5.84
CA THR A 30 7.62 2.76 -5.59
C THR A 30 8.63 3.70 -6.26
N VAL A 31 9.56 4.23 -5.49
CA VAL A 31 10.43 5.34 -5.89
C VAL A 31 11.77 4.86 -6.46
N TYR A 32 11.72 4.17 -7.60
CA TYR A 32 12.91 3.66 -8.31
C TYR A 32 13.18 4.36 -9.64
N ASN A 33 12.24 5.17 -10.13
CA ASN A 33 12.32 5.89 -11.40
C ASN A 33 11.35 7.06 -11.40
N PHE A 34 11.43 7.92 -12.42
CA PHE A 34 10.44 8.97 -12.67
C PHE A 34 9.03 8.39 -12.74
N ILE A 35 8.05 9.14 -12.24
CA ILE A 35 6.66 8.78 -12.41
C ILE A 35 6.23 8.98 -13.88
N HIS A 36 5.21 8.24 -14.30
CA HIS A 36 4.58 8.41 -15.60
C HIS A 36 3.09 8.74 -15.42
N ILE A 37 2.38 9.06 -16.50
CA ILE A 37 0.97 9.48 -16.47
C ILE A 37 0.05 8.49 -15.72
N GLY A 38 0.38 7.21 -15.72
CA GLY A 38 -0.36 6.20 -14.97
C GLY A 38 -0.23 6.36 -13.46
N ASN A 39 0.93 6.82 -12.96
CA ASN A 39 1.14 7.15 -11.54
C ASN A 39 0.48 8.50 -11.20
N ALA A 40 0.56 9.48 -12.09
CA ALA A 40 -0.01 10.81 -11.91
C ALA A 40 -1.54 10.77 -11.80
N ARG A 41 -2.20 9.89 -12.57
CA ARG A 41 -3.67 9.80 -12.59
C ARG A 41 -4.30 9.64 -11.21
N PRO A 42 -3.98 8.63 -10.38
CA PRO A 42 -4.56 8.53 -9.03
C PRO A 42 -4.18 9.72 -8.15
N MET A 43 -2.98 10.28 -8.28
CA MET A 43 -2.54 11.45 -7.51
C MET A 43 -3.46 12.65 -7.78
N ILE A 44 -3.73 12.97 -9.05
CA ILE A 44 -4.63 14.07 -9.45
C ILE A 44 -6.07 13.80 -9.01
N VAL A 45 -6.57 12.58 -9.21
CA VAL A 45 -7.94 12.20 -8.84
C VAL A 45 -8.16 12.37 -7.34
N PHE A 46 -7.26 11.86 -6.52
CA PHE A 46 -7.43 11.92 -5.07
C PHE A 46 -7.09 13.29 -4.48
N ASP A 47 -6.24 14.10 -5.11
CA ASP A 47 -6.10 15.51 -4.77
C ASP A 47 -7.42 16.27 -5.04
N THR A 48 -8.07 16.00 -6.16
CA THR A 48 -9.39 16.58 -6.47
C THR A 48 -10.44 16.18 -5.43
N VAL A 49 -10.47 14.91 -5.02
CA VAL A 49 -11.37 14.41 -3.97
C VAL A 49 -11.07 15.09 -2.64
N ARG A 50 -9.78 15.20 -2.25
CA ARG A 50 -9.34 15.93 -1.06
C ARG A 50 -9.83 17.38 -1.07
N ARG A 51 -9.56 18.12 -2.15
CA ARG A 51 -9.97 19.51 -2.30
C ARG A 51 -11.50 19.67 -2.21
N TYR A 52 -12.24 18.72 -2.74
CA TYR A 52 -13.71 18.74 -2.63
C TYR A 52 -14.17 18.52 -1.19
N PHE A 53 -13.57 17.63 -0.43
CA PHE A 53 -13.89 17.49 1.00
C PHE A 53 -13.55 18.76 1.80
N GLU A 54 -12.37 19.35 1.53
CA GLU A 54 -11.97 20.62 2.15
C GLU A 54 -12.98 21.75 1.80
N TYR A 55 -13.39 21.83 0.53
CA TYR A 55 -14.43 22.77 0.09
C TYR A 55 -15.77 22.55 0.81
N LYS A 56 -16.10 21.32 1.14
CA LYS A 56 -17.30 20.98 1.93
C LYS A 56 -17.15 21.23 3.42
N GLY A 57 -16.02 21.76 3.87
CA GLY A 57 -15.75 22.13 5.26
C GLY A 57 -15.18 21.02 6.13
N TYR A 58 -14.74 19.91 5.56
CA TYR A 58 -14.07 18.85 6.31
C TYR A 58 -12.60 19.16 6.54
N ASP A 59 -12.10 18.82 7.73
CA ASP A 59 -10.67 18.69 8.01
C ASP A 59 -10.17 17.38 7.41
N VAL A 60 -9.26 17.45 6.44
CA VAL A 60 -8.80 16.28 5.67
C VAL A 60 -7.37 15.89 6.03
N ASN A 61 -7.22 14.75 6.70
CA ASN A 61 -5.93 14.10 6.88
C ASN A 61 -5.66 13.17 5.69
N TYR A 62 -4.84 13.62 4.74
CA TYR A 62 -4.47 12.86 3.54
C TYR A 62 -3.08 12.25 3.69
N VAL A 63 -3.01 10.94 3.68
CA VAL A 63 -1.77 10.17 3.82
C VAL A 63 -1.49 9.41 2.53
N SER A 64 -0.26 9.54 2.02
CA SER A 64 0.23 8.76 0.88
C SER A 64 1.68 8.36 1.13
N ASN A 65 1.98 7.08 1.12
CA ASN A 65 3.33 6.59 1.40
C ASN A 65 4.26 6.74 0.19
N PHE A 66 5.57 6.63 0.45
CA PHE A 66 6.54 6.22 -0.56
C PHE A 66 7.05 4.83 -0.23
N THR A 67 7.05 3.92 -1.22
CA THR A 67 7.71 2.63 -1.10
C THR A 67 9.17 2.81 -1.50
N ASP A 68 10.01 2.99 -0.49
CA ASP A 68 11.44 3.30 -0.59
C ASP A 68 12.34 2.07 -0.40
N VAL A 69 11.74 0.89 -0.28
CA VAL A 69 12.40 -0.43 -0.30
C VAL A 69 11.62 -1.40 -1.18
N ASP A 70 12.25 -1.90 -2.22
CA ASP A 70 11.67 -2.83 -3.20
C ASP A 70 12.80 -3.40 -4.07
N ASP A 71 12.63 -4.59 -4.64
CA ASP A 71 13.61 -5.19 -5.55
C ASP A 71 13.97 -4.29 -6.74
N LYS A 72 13.02 -3.49 -7.22
CA LYS A 72 13.26 -2.53 -8.31
C LYS A 72 14.24 -1.44 -7.91
N ILE A 73 14.19 -0.98 -6.65
CA ILE A 73 15.12 0.02 -6.12
C ILE A 73 16.50 -0.61 -5.98
N ILE A 74 16.57 -1.83 -5.44
CA ILE A 74 17.83 -2.57 -5.27
C ILE A 74 18.49 -2.82 -6.63
N ASN A 75 17.74 -3.33 -7.61
CA ASN A 75 18.24 -3.57 -8.95
C ASN A 75 18.73 -2.30 -9.63
N LYS A 76 17.99 -1.18 -9.47
CA LYS A 76 18.39 0.12 -10.00
C LYS A 76 19.67 0.65 -9.34
N ALA A 77 19.82 0.46 -8.04
CA ALA A 77 21.00 0.83 -7.29
C ALA A 77 22.23 0.04 -7.77
N ILE A 78 22.10 -1.26 -8.03
CA ILE A 78 23.15 -2.11 -8.60
C ILE A 78 23.52 -1.62 -10.01
N GLU A 79 22.53 -1.35 -10.87
CA GLU A 79 22.74 -0.85 -12.24
C GLU A 79 23.54 0.46 -12.26
N GLU A 80 23.19 1.40 -11.35
CA GLU A 80 23.81 2.71 -11.28
C GLU A 80 25.06 2.78 -10.37
N HIS A 81 25.43 1.67 -9.70
CA HIS A 81 26.54 1.61 -8.76
C HIS A 81 26.43 2.60 -7.59
N VAL A 82 25.21 2.79 -7.06
CA VAL A 82 24.90 3.65 -5.91
C VAL A 82 24.14 2.87 -4.85
N SER A 83 23.82 3.50 -3.71
CA SER A 83 23.01 2.88 -2.68
C SER A 83 21.52 2.91 -3.00
N ALA A 84 20.73 1.96 -2.46
CA ALA A 84 19.27 1.95 -2.58
C ALA A 84 18.64 3.20 -1.95
N ASP A 85 19.22 3.71 -0.87
CA ASP A 85 18.81 4.95 -0.21
C ASP A 85 19.02 6.18 -1.11
N GLU A 86 20.10 6.22 -1.87
CA GLU A 86 20.33 7.30 -2.84
C GLU A 86 19.30 7.28 -3.98
N ILE A 87 18.97 6.10 -4.49
CA ILE A 87 17.94 5.94 -5.53
C ILE A 87 16.59 6.41 -4.99
N SER A 88 16.16 5.92 -3.84
CA SER A 88 14.86 6.27 -3.28
C SER A 88 14.74 7.77 -2.97
N LYS A 89 15.73 8.37 -2.35
CA LYS A 89 15.76 9.82 -2.06
C LYS A 89 15.67 10.67 -3.34
N ARG A 90 16.45 10.30 -4.36
CA ARG A 90 16.44 11.00 -5.65
C ARG A 90 15.04 11.00 -6.27
N TYR A 91 14.42 9.83 -6.38
CA TYR A 91 13.13 9.71 -7.05
C TYR A 91 11.94 10.16 -6.19
N ILE A 92 12.08 10.23 -4.87
CA ILE A 92 11.12 10.95 -4.00
C ILE A 92 11.12 12.44 -4.36
N GLU A 93 12.29 13.07 -4.46
CA GLU A 93 12.38 14.50 -4.80
C GLU A 93 11.88 14.78 -6.23
N GLU A 94 12.20 13.93 -7.20
CA GLU A 94 11.66 14.08 -8.55
C GLU A 94 10.13 13.90 -8.58
N CYS A 95 9.60 12.93 -7.86
CA CYS A 95 8.16 12.73 -7.72
C CYS A 95 7.47 13.97 -7.11
N LYS A 96 8.05 14.56 -6.07
CA LYS A 96 7.52 15.79 -5.45
C LYS A 96 7.50 16.96 -6.43
N LYS A 97 8.57 17.14 -7.23
CA LYS A 97 8.62 18.19 -8.29
C LYS A 97 7.52 17.99 -9.33
N ASP A 98 7.33 16.73 -9.78
CA ASP A 98 6.27 16.41 -10.73
C ASP A 98 4.88 16.69 -10.15
N MET A 99 4.65 16.31 -8.87
CA MET A 99 3.41 16.60 -8.17
C MET A 99 3.15 18.12 -8.05
N GLU A 100 4.18 18.90 -7.70
CA GLU A 100 4.10 20.36 -7.65
C GLU A 100 3.77 20.94 -9.03
N GLY A 101 4.45 20.47 -10.08
CA GLY A 101 4.19 20.88 -11.47
C GLY A 101 2.76 20.58 -11.94
N MET A 102 2.14 19.55 -11.39
CA MET A 102 0.73 19.20 -11.63
C MET A 102 -0.25 19.91 -10.67
N ASN A 103 0.22 20.84 -9.82
CA ASN A 103 -0.58 21.55 -8.81
C ASN A 103 -1.26 20.60 -7.80
N ILE A 104 -0.64 19.47 -7.49
CA ILE A 104 -1.11 18.54 -6.46
C ILE A 104 -0.65 19.05 -5.09
N LYS A 105 -1.57 19.13 -4.12
CA LYS A 105 -1.24 19.53 -2.75
C LYS A 105 -0.35 18.47 -2.08
N PRO A 106 0.69 18.87 -1.33
CA PRO A 106 1.45 17.94 -0.50
C PRO A 106 0.54 17.14 0.44
N ALA A 107 0.82 15.86 0.62
CA ALA A 107 0.10 15.05 1.59
C ALA A 107 0.31 15.57 3.03
N THR A 108 -0.62 15.28 3.92
CA THR A 108 -0.46 15.58 5.37
C THR A 108 0.72 14.80 5.95
N LYS A 109 0.89 13.55 5.48
CA LYS A 109 2.04 12.71 5.83
C LYS A 109 2.40 11.80 4.64
N ASN A 110 3.70 11.67 4.39
CA ASN A 110 4.25 10.68 3.46
C ASN A 110 5.13 9.69 4.24
N PRO A 111 4.56 8.61 4.83
CA PRO A 111 5.36 7.60 5.49
C PRO A 111 6.30 6.91 4.51
N LEU A 112 7.51 6.58 4.97
CA LEU A 112 8.47 5.74 4.25
C LEU A 112 8.34 4.31 4.75
N ALA A 113 8.38 3.32 3.84
CA ALA A 113 8.29 1.92 4.24
C ALA A 113 9.44 1.52 5.18
N THR A 114 10.65 2.06 4.95
CA THR A 114 11.82 1.81 5.79
C THR A 114 11.67 2.36 7.22
N GLU A 115 10.94 3.46 7.41
CA GLU A 115 10.70 4.06 8.72
C GLU A 115 9.64 3.31 9.53
N GLU A 116 8.78 2.53 8.88
CA GLU A 116 7.66 1.81 9.51
C GLU A 116 7.99 0.33 9.82
N ILE A 117 9.23 -0.12 9.58
CA ILE A 117 9.64 -1.53 9.78
C ILE A 117 9.38 -2.00 11.21
N CYS A 118 9.68 -1.20 12.22
CA CYS A 118 9.42 -1.59 13.61
C CYS A 118 7.94 -1.85 13.88
N GLY A 119 7.06 -1.01 13.33
CA GLY A 119 5.61 -1.19 13.41
C GLY A 119 5.12 -2.44 12.65
N MET A 120 5.71 -2.72 11.49
CA MET A 120 5.41 -3.93 10.71
C MET A 120 5.79 -5.19 11.50
N VAL A 121 7.00 -5.24 12.07
CA VAL A 121 7.47 -6.38 12.88
C VAL A 121 6.56 -6.60 14.09
N GLU A 122 6.17 -5.54 14.79
CA GLU A 122 5.27 -5.64 15.94
C GLU A 122 3.89 -6.19 15.53
N MET A 123 3.32 -5.71 14.43
CA MET A 123 2.07 -6.23 13.89
C MET A 123 2.17 -7.72 13.52
N ILE A 124 3.28 -8.11 12.88
CA ILE A 124 3.52 -9.51 12.49
C ILE A 124 3.61 -10.41 13.73
N ARG A 125 4.32 -9.98 14.79
CA ARG A 125 4.37 -10.72 16.06
C ARG A 125 2.98 -10.94 16.64
N GLN A 126 2.15 -9.92 16.67
CA GLN A 126 0.76 -10.04 17.15
C GLN A 126 -0.06 -11.00 16.28
N LEU A 127 0.17 -11.05 14.97
CA LEU A 127 -0.50 -12.02 14.09
C LEU A 127 -0.03 -13.45 14.37
N ILE A 128 1.25 -13.65 14.64
CA ILE A 128 1.79 -14.97 15.04
C ILE A 128 1.16 -15.40 16.39
N ASP A 129 1.18 -14.53 17.40
CA ASP A 129 0.64 -14.81 18.73
C ASP A 129 -0.85 -15.16 18.69
N LYS A 130 -1.61 -14.52 17.81
CA LYS A 130 -3.03 -14.82 17.54
C LYS A 130 -3.22 -16.05 16.64
N GLY A 131 -2.13 -16.60 16.10
CA GLY A 131 -2.12 -17.75 15.21
C GLY A 131 -2.57 -17.47 13.78
N TYR A 132 -2.70 -16.20 13.37
CA TYR A 132 -3.01 -15.81 12.00
C TYR A 132 -1.78 -15.81 11.08
N ALA A 133 -0.60 -15.91 11.63
CA ALA A 133 0.64 -16.04 10.89
C ALA A 133 1.50 -17.17 11.45
N TYR A 134 2.48 -17.62 10.68
CA TYR A 134 3.47 -18.63 11.08
C TYR A 134 4.81 -18.35 10.41
N GLU A 135 5.89 -18.74 11.08
CA GLU A 135 7.24 -18.71 10.53
C GLU A 135 7.61 -20.10 10.03
N LYS A 136 8.24 -20.16 8.87
CA LYS A 136 8.83 -21.37 8.31
C LYS A 136 10.10 -21.03 7.55
N ASN A 137 11.20 -21.63 7.98
CA ASN A 137 12.53 -21.44 7.37
C ASN A 137 12.96 -19.96 7.22
N GLY A 138 12.65 -19.12 8.21
CA GLY A 138 13.00 -17.70 8.22
C GLY A 138 12.04 -16.78 7.45
N THR A 139 10.98 -17.33 6.84
CA THR A 139 9.92 -16.57 6.17
C THR A 139 8.64 -16.62 7.00
N VAL A 140 7.96 -15.50 7.13
CA VAL A 140 6.68 -15.42 7.83
C VAL A 140 5.53 -15.33 6.84
N TYR A 141 4.55 -16.21 7.01
CA TYR A 141 3.37 -16.32 6.15
C TYR A 141 2.10 -15.99 6.92
N PHE A 142 1.12 -15.38 6.23
CA PHE A 142 -0.24 -15.19 6.75
C PHE A 142 -1.11 -16.39 6.38
N ARG A 143 -1.86 -16.93 7.38
CA ARG A 143 -2.84 -18.00 7.19
C ARG A 143 -4.14 -17.47 6.64
N THR A 144 -4.25 -17.41 5.32
CA THR A 144 -5.38 -16.79 4.63
C THR A 144 -6.72 -17.42 5.01
N ARG A 145 -6.80 -18.76 5.07
CA ARG A 145 -8.06 -19.47 5.40
C ARG A 145 -8.47 -19.35 6.86
N LYS A 146 -7.55 -18.98 7.77
CA LYS A 146 -7.91 -18.74 9.17
C LYS A 146 -8.67 -17.43 9.38
N PHE A 147 -8.55 -16.48 8.46
CA PHE A 147 -9.30 -15.24 8.50
C PHE A 147 -10.60 -15.39 7.71
N GLU A 148 -11.70 -15.73 8.42
CA GLU A 148 -13.00 -16.07 7.83
C GLU A 148 -13.57 -14.98 6.90
N GLU A 149 -13.25 -13.72 7.16
CA GLU A 149 -13.70 -12.59 6.35
C GLU A 149 -12.77 -12.27 5.15
N TYR A 150 -11.73 -13.07 4.90
CA TYR A 150 -10.83 -12.84 3.77
C TYR A 150 -11.60 -12.94 2.45
N GLY A 151 -11.38 -11.95 1.58
CA GLY A 151 -12.13 -11.86 0.32
C GLY A 151 -13.44 -11.05 0.41
N LYS A 152 -13.91 -10.66 1.60
CA LYS A 152 -15.14 -9.89 1.80
C LYS A 152 -15.16 -8.59 0.99
N LEU A 153 -14.07 -7.81 0.99
CA LEU A 153 -13.98 -6.58 0.23
C LEU A 153 -13.98 -6.81 -1.29
N SER A 154 -13.24 -7.80 -1.75
CA SER A 154 -13.12 -8.12 -3.17
C SER A 154 -14.29 -8.93 -3.73
N HIS A 155 -15.14 -9.47 -2.86
CA HIS A 155 -16.21 -10.42 -3.16
C HIS A 155 -15.71 -11.68 -3.88
N LYS A 156 -14.47 -12.10 -3.57
CA LYS A 156 -13.89 -13.32 -4.13
C LYS A 156 -14.10 -14.48 -3.18
N ASN A 157 -14.49 -15.61 -3.73
CA ASN A 157 -14.45 -16.87 -3.01
C ASN A 157 -13.01 -17.38 -2.95
N LEU A 158 -12.55 -17.80 -1.79
CA LEU A 158 -11.19 -18.33 -1.61
C LEU A 158 -10.92 -19.56 -2.46
N ASP A 159 -11.94 -20.43 -2.65
CA ASP A 159 -11.78 -21.65 -3.43
C ASP A 159 -11.59 -21.39 -4.94
N ASP A 160 -12.01 -20.21 -5.41
CA ASP A 160 -11.81 -19.76 -6.80
C ASP A 160 -10.48 -19.04 -7.00
N LEU A 161 -9.75 -18.74 -5.92
CA LEU A 161 -8.46 -18.08 -6.00
C LEU A 161 -7.38 -19.11 -6.39
N ARG A 162 -6.76 -18.89 -7.55
CA ARG A 162 -5.53 -19.60 -7.90
C ARG A 162 -4.35 -18.91 -7.20
N SER A 163 -3.40 -19.69 -6.70
CA SER A 163 -2.14 -19.15 -6.21
C SER A 163 -1.52 -18.28 -7.32
N GLY A 164 -1.12 -17.06 -6.96
CA GLY A 164 -0.67 -16.09 -7.97
C GLY A 164 0.53 -16.56 -8.74
N ASN A 165 0.55 -16.32 -10.06
CA ASN A 165 1.68 -16.55 -10.98
C ASN A 165 2.89 -15.64 -10.71
N ARG A 166 3.01 -15.06 -9.52
CA ARG A 166 4.19 -14.30 -9.15
C ARG A 166 5.25 -15.30 -8.73
N THR A 167 6.13 -15.64 -9.65
CA THR A 167 7.39 -16.30 -9.33
C THR A 167 8.18 -15.33 -8.48
N LEU A 168 7.96 -15.37 -7.17
CA LEU A 168 8.88 -14.75 -6.24
C LEU A 168 10.19 -15.50 -6.41
N LEU A 169 11.29 -14.80 -6.62
CA LEU A 169 12.65 -15.35 -6.65
C LEU A 169 13.04 -15.98 -5.29
N VAL A 170 12.13 -16.02 -4.35
CA VAL A 170 12.26 -16.65 -3.05
C VAL A 170 11.77 -18.10 -3.18
N SER A 171 12.69 -19.03 -3.09
CA SER A 171 12.44 -20.45 -2.87
C SER A 171 11.54 -20.61 -1.63
N GLY A 172 10.30 -20.96 -1.78
CA GLY A 172 9.39 -21.11 -0.63
C GLY A 172 7.94 -21.40 -0.97
N GLU A 173 7.58 -21.54 -2.26
CA GLU A 173 6.20 -21.91 -2.61
C GLU A 173 5.81 -23.30 -2.06
N ASP A 174 6.77 -24.21 -1.97
CA ASP A 174 6.56 -25.55 -1.40
C ASP A 174 6.51 -25.57 0.14
N GLU A 175 6.75 -24.44 0.80
CA GLU A 175 6.84 -24.34 2.25
C GLU A 175 5.55 -23.83 2.91
N LYS A 176 4.59 -23.36 2.13
CA LYS A 176 3.32 -22.86 2.66
C LYS A 176 2.45 -23.96 3.24
N GLU A 177 1.72 -23.66 4.33
CA GLU A 177 0.70 -24.57 4.87
C GLU A 177 -0.50 -24.68 3.91
N ASP A 178 -0.86 -23.58 3.23
CA ASP A 178 -1.90 -23.51 2.20
C ASP A 178 -1.39 -22.67 1.01
N PRO A 179 -1.69 -23.07 -0.24
CA PRO A 179 -1.27 -22.31 -1.44
C PRO A 179 -1.72 -20.84 -1.46
N LEU A 180 -2.79 -20.50 -0.74
CA LEU A 180 -3.33 -19.15 -0.63
C LEU A 180 -2.60 -18.28 0.40
N ASP A 181 -1.75 -18.88 1.24
CA ASP A 181 -0.98 -18.14 2.20
C ASP A 181 0.03 -17.23 1.48
N PHE A 182 0.30 -16.07 2.05
CA PHE A 182 1.21 -15.11 1.46
C PHE A 182 2.24 -14.59 2.45
N VAL A 183 3.37 -14.16 1.93
CA VAL A 183 4.50 -13.69 2.71
C VAL A 183 4.17 -12.36 3.39
N LEU A 184 4.47 -12.29 4.69
CA LEU A 184 4.45 -11.06 5.48
C LEU A 184 5.86 -10.50 5.69
N TRP A 185 6.85 -11.42 5.81
CA TRP A 185 8.24 -11.02 6.07
C TRP A 185 9.22 -12.03 5.46
#